data_d14492431b7b628d2c3208c2956f17cc
#
_entry.id   d14492431b7b628d2c3208c2956f17cc
#
_cell.length_a   1.000
_cell.length_b   1.000
_cell.length_c   1.000
_cell.angle_alpha   90.00
_cell.angle_beta   90.00
_cell.angle_gamma   90.00
#
_symmetry.space_group_name_H-M   'P 1'
#
loop_
_entity.id
_entity.type
_entity.pdbx_description
1 polymer ?
#
loop_
_entity_poly.entity_id
_entity_poly.type
_entity_poly.pdbx_seq_one_letter_code
_entity_poly.pdbx_strand_id
1 'polypeptide(L)'
;MRKILIANRGEIAVRIIRACHELGIQTVAIYSEGDKDALHTQLADEAYCVGPKQSKDSYLNIPNILSIATSTGCDGIHPGYGFLAENGDFAELCEAVQLKFIGPSYESIQKMGIKDIAKEEMKRANVPVVPGSEGLVNTIEDAIQTANSIGYPVIIKATAGGGGKGIRIARNEEELINGYKMTQQEAETAFGNGGLYLEKFIENFRHIEIQILGDEHGNVIHLGERDCTIQRRMQKLVEESPSPILTEEKRKEMGDAAXVRATKAVNYFNAGTIEFIYDLDEDQFYFMEMNTRIQVEHPVTEMVTGVDLVKQQIKVAMGEKLPYTQDDIQIQGHAIEFRINAENPYKNFMPSPGKVEQYLTPGGFGVRIDSACYTNYVIPPYYDSMVAKLIVHQPTREEAIMSGLRALSEFVVLGIDTTIPFHIRLLNHPVFNQGFFSTKFLEIYDIMNEDH
;
A
#
# COMPACT_ATOMS: atom_id res chain seq x y z
N MET A 1 -27.17 -6.55 -1.30
CA MET A 1 -26.58 -5.85 -0.14
C MET A 1 -27.20 -4.47 -0.07
N ARG A 2 -27.79 -4.12 1.07
CA ARG A 2 -28.53 -2.87 1.22
C ARG A 2 -27.85 -1.85 2.13
N LYS A 3 -27.04 -2.32 3.05
CA LYS A 3 -26.41 -1.45 4.05
C LYS A 3 -25.05 -1.99 4.42
N ILE A 4 -24.03 -1.11 4.39
CA ILE A 4 -22.63 -1.47 4.65
C ILE A 4 -22.11 -0.59 5.79
N LEU A 5 -21.44 -1.23 6.77
CA LEU A 5 -20.66 -0.51 7.77
C LEU A 5 -19.24 -0.32 7.23
N ILE A 6 -18.74 0.92 7.33
CA ILE A 6 -17.37 1.25 6.91
C ILE A 6 -16.49 1.20 8.16
N ALA A 7 -15.64 0.14 8.26
CA ALA A 7 -14.79 -0.07 9.43
C ALA A 7 -13.45 0.64 9.23
N ASN A 8 -13.52 1.95 9.04
CA ASN A 8 -12.33 2.77 8.83
C ASN A 8 -12.68 4.24 9.06
N ARG A 9 -11.72 5.12 8.83
CA ARG A 9 -11.84 6.55 9.01
C ARG A 9 -11.13 7.30 7.88
N GLY A 10 -11.20 8.62 7.89
CA GLY A 10 -10.41 9.45 6.98
C GLY A 10 -10.86 9.36 5.53
N GLU A 11 -9.92 9.62 4.64
CA GLU A 11 -10.26 9.70 3.21
C GLU A 11 -10.80 8.38 2.66
N ILE A 12 -10.29 7.23 3.14
CA ILE A 12 -10.78 5.96 2.62
C ILE A 12 -12.23 5.70 3.04
N ALA A 13 -12.62 6.11 4.24
CA ALA A 13 -14.02 5.99 4.64
C ALA A 13 -14.91 6.84 3.74
N VAL A 14 -14.49 8.06 3.41
CA VAL A 14 -15.22 8.93 2.48
C VAL A 14 -15.30 8.29 1.10
N ARG A 15 -14.18 7.74 0.62
CA ARG A 15 -14.13 7.06 -0.69
C ARG A 15 -15.15 5.91 -0.78
N ILE A 16 -15.21 5.10 0.28
CA ILE A 16 -16.13 3.95 0.31
C ILE A 16 -17.58 4.43 0.39
N ILE A 17 -17.86 5.44 1.21
CA ILE A 17 -19.23 5.99 1.34
C ILE A 17 -19.72 6.49 -0.03
N ARG A 18 -18.86 7.19 -0.77
CA ARG A 18 -19.23 7.69 -2.10
C ARG A 18 -19.56 6.55 -3.07
N ALA A 19 -18.74 5.49 -3.05
CA ALA A 19 -19.00 4.31 -3.89
C ALA A 19 -20.33 3.65 -3.51
N CYS A 20 -20.59 3.49 -2.22
CA CYS A 20 -21.84 2.89 -1.74
C CYS A 20 -23.04 3.72 -2.19
N HIS A 21 -22.99 5.04 -2.01
CA HIS A 21 -24.10 5.92 -2.39
C HIS A 21 -24.39 5.86 -3.90
N GLU A 22 -23.33 5.78 -4.70
CA GLU A 22 -23.50 5.66 -6.16
C GLU A 22 -24.06 4.29 -6.58
N LEU A 23 -23.95 3.30 -5.71
CA LEU A 23 -24.55 1.98 -5.93
C LEU A 23 -25.94 1.84 -5.28
N GLY A 24 -26.43 2.91 -4.65
CA GLY A 24 -27.72 2.90 -3.98
C GLY A 24 -27.71 2.14 -2.66
N ILE A 25 -26.56 2.07 -1.99
CA ILE A 25 -26.37 1.33 -0.74
C ILE A 25 -26.24 2.30 0.42
N GLN A 26 -26.97 2.03 1.50
CA GLN A 26 -26.89 2.83 2.72
C GLN A 26 -25.59 2.55 3.46
N THR A 27 -25.13 3.55 4.21
CA THR A 27 -23.85 3.48 4.89
C THR A 27 -23.98 3.76 6.38
N VAL A 28 -23.19 3.02 7.16
CA VAL A 28 -23.03 3.24 8.59
C VAL A 28 -21.57 3.54 8.85
N ALA A 29 -21.27 4.72 9.35
CA ALA A 29 -19.91 5.11 9.73
C ALA A 29 -19.70 4.82 11.22
N ILE A 30 -18.45 4.51 11.56
CA ILE A 30 -18.00 4.48 12.95
C ILE A 30 -16.96 5.59 13.14
N TYR A 31 -16.87 6.09 14.35
CA TYR A 31 -15.86 7.12 14.67
C TYR A 31 -15.42 7.00 16.12
N SER A 32 -14.15 7.27 16.35
CA SER A 32 -13.63 7.40 17.71
C SER A 32 -14.00 8.79 18.24
N GLU A 33 -13.86 8.97 19.54
CA GLU A 33 -14.09 10.31 20.15
C GLU A 33 -13.22 11.38 19.50
N GLY A 34 -12.06 11.00 18.95
CA GLY A 34 -11.17 11.95 18.28
C GLY A 34 -11.61 12.34 16.88
N ASP A 35 -12.59 11.63 16.30
CA ASP A 35 -13.07 11.85 14.95
C ASP A 35 -14.54 12.27 14.88
N LYS A 36 -15.09 12.78 15.97
CA LYS A 36 -16.54 13.06 15.97
C LYS A 36 -16.96 14.09 14.92
N ASP A 37 -16.05 14.99 14.53
CA ASP A 37 -16.32 16.03 13.53
C ASP A 37 -15.77 15.65 12.14
N ALA A 38 -15.35 14.41 11.95
CA ALA A 38 -14.75 13.96 10.69
C ALA A 38 -15.78 13.92 9.56
N LEU A 39 -15.33 14.14 8.34
CA LEU A 39 -16.20 14.24 7.16
C LEU A 39 -16.99 12.95 6.93
N HIS A 40 -16.38 11.78 7.16
CA HIS A 40 -17.08 10.52 6.91
C HIS A 40 -18.32 10.35 7.81
N THR A 41 -18.30 10.92 9.01
CA THR A 41 -19.47 10.87 9.90
C THR A 41 -20.61 11.72 9.36
N GLN A 42 -20.29 12.79 8.65
CA GLN A 42 -21.29 13.72 8.10
C GLN A 42 -21.90 13.19 6.80
N LEU A 43 -21.13 12.44 6.03
CA LEU A 43 -21.57 11.94 4.72
C LEU A 43 -22.33 10.62 4.80
N ALA A 44 -22.06 9.80 5.81
CA ALA A 44 -22.73 8.51 5.97
C ALA A 44 -24.21 8.72 6.34
N ASP A 45 -25.02 7.71 6.03
CA ASP A 45 -26.46 7.75 6.40
C ASP A 45 -26.65 7.68 7.90
N GLU A 46 -25.81 6.91 8.60
CA GLU A 46 -25.80 6.81 10.07
C GLU A 46 -24.36 6.83 10.54
N ALA A 47 -24.13 7.29 11.77
CA ALA A 47 -22.78 7.32 12.36
C ALA A 47 -22.87 7.06 13.86
N TYR A 48 -21.95 6.24 14.37
CA TYR A 48 -21.94 5.83 15.78
C TYR A 48 -20.51 5.88 16.33
N CYS A 49 -20.41 6.35 17.58
CA CYS A 49 -19.13 6.35 18.27
C CYS A 49 -18.75 4.90 18.63
N VAL A 50 -17.53 4.51 18.25
CA VAL A 50 -17.05 3.14 18.43
C VAL A 50 -16.14 3.01 19.66
N GLY A 51 -15.67 4.13 20.22
CA GLY A 51 -14.80 4.09 21.39
C GLY A 51 -13.97 5.35 21.55
N PRO A 52 -13.04 5.34 22.50
CA PRO A 52 -12.18 6.50 22.76
C PRO A 52 -11.18 6.73 21.64
N LYS A 53 -10.32 7.74 21.80
CA LYS A 53 -9.41 8.23 20.76
C LYS A 53 -8.41 7.17 20.28
N GLN A 54 -7.93 6.31 21.18
CA GLN A 54 -6.91 5.31 20.84
C GLN A 54 -7.47 4.27 19.87
N SER A 55 -6.70 3.96 18.83
CA SER A 55 -7.13 3.00 17.80
C SER A 55 -7.46 1.63 18.38
N LYS A 56 -6.67 1.16 19.34
CA LYS A 56 -6.87 -0.17 19.94
C LYS A 56 -8.25 -0.30 20.61
N ASP A 57 -8.78 0.81 21.09
CA ASP A 57 -10.07 0.82 21.82
C ASP A 57 -11.23 1.24 20.93
N SER A 58 -10.98 1.58 19.67
CA SER A 58 -11.99 2.07 18.74
C SER A 58 -11.91 1.33 17.39
N TYR A 59 -11.06 1.77 16.47
CA TYR A 59 -11.00 1.19 15.12
C TYR A 59 -10.47 -0.24 15.10
N LEU A 60 -9.85 -0.70 16.17
CA LEU A 60 -9.40 -2.09 16.32
C LEU A 60 -10.26 -2.87 17.32
N ASN A 61 -11.34 -2.28 17.82
CA ASN A 61 -12.23 -2.90 18.79
C ASN A 61 -13.28 -3.75 18.05
N ILE A 62 -12.94 -5.00 17.80
CA ILE A 62 -13.77 -5.91 17.01
C ILE A 62 -15.17 -6.09 17.63
N PRO A 63 -15.30 -6.35 18.94
CA PRO A 63 -16.65 -6.50 19.50
C PRO A 63 -17.54 -5.28 19.32
N ASN A 64 -17.01 -4.07 19.51
CA ASN A 64 -17.81 -2.85 19.34
C ASN A 64 -18.22 -2.67 17.87
N ILE A 65 -17.28 -2.91 16.94
CA ILE A 65 -17.57 -2.77 15.50
C ILE A 65 -18.68 -3.74 15.08
N LEU A 66 -18.56 -5.00 15.47
CA LEU A 66 -19.55 -6.01 15.13
C LEU A 66 -20.91 -5.73 15.78
N SER A 67 -20.90 -5.23 17.00
CA SER A 67 -22.14 -4.85 17.69
C SER A 67 -22.88 -3.73 16.94
N ILE A 68 -22.15 -2.72 16.50
CA ILE A 68 -22.75 -1.62 15.72
C ILE A 68 -23.30 -2.15 14.39
N ALA A 69 -22.54 -3.00 13.70
CA ALA A 69 -22.96 -3.53 12.40
C ALA A 69 -24.24 -4.36 12.54
N THR A 70 -24.30 -5.25 13.53
CA THR A 70 -25.46 -6.14 13.70
C THR A 70 -26.68 -5.36 14.20
N SER A 71 -26.50 -4.44 15.15
CA SER A 71 -27.63 -3.71 15.71
C SER A 71 -28.23 -2.69 14.74
N THR A 72 -27.46 -2.24 13.74
CA THR A 72 -27.96 -1.31 12.72
C THR A 72 -28.45 -2.03 11.45
N GLY A 73 -28.39 -3.34 11.42
CA GLY A 73 -28.92 -4.12 10.31
C GLY A 73 -28.04 -4.11 9.06
N CYS A 74 -26.74 -4.01 9.22
CA CYS A 74 -25.82 -4.04 8.08
C CYS A 74 -25.75 -5.43 7.48
N ASP A 75 -25.62 -5.48 6.15
CA ASP A 75 -25.41 -6.72 5.39
C ASP A 75 -23.95 -7.01 5.17
N GLY A 76 -23.13 -5.97 5.16
CA GLY A 76 -21.71 -6.10 4.86
C GLY A 76 -20.89 -5.11 5.62
N ILE A 77 -19.57 -5.35 5.57
CA ILE A 77 -18.60 -4.49 6.26
C ILE A 77 -17.40 -4.31 5.33
N HIS A 78 -16.97 -3.05 5.14
CA HIS A 78 -15.81 -2.72 4.32
C HIS A 78 -14.70 -2.21 5.22
N PRO A 79 -13.55 -2.89 5.27
CA PRO A 79 -12.49 -2.49 6.19
C PRO A 79 -11.56 -1.39 5.64
N GLY A 80 -11.66 -1.04 4.38
CA GLY A 80 -10.73 -0.10 3.75
C GLY A 80 -9.31 -0.64 3.73
N TYR A 81 -8.34 0.19 4.11
CA TYR A 81 -6.94 -0.22 4.28
C TYR A 81 -6.48 0.12 5.70
N GLY A 82 -5.47 -0.59 6.18
CA GLY A 82 -5.00 -0.43 7.56
C GLY A 82 -5.99 -1.06 8.55
N PHE A 83 -5.82 -0.76 9.82
CA PHE A 83 -6.68 -1.25 10.90
C PHE A 83 -6.97 -2.75 10.76
N LEU A 84 -8.22 -3.12 10.51
CA LEU A 84 -8.63 -4.54 10.47
C LEU A 84 -8.67 -5.12 9.06
N ALA A 85 -8.21 -4.38 8.05
CA ALA A 85 -8.34 -4.82 6.65
C ALA A 85 -7.60 -6.14 6.36
N GLU A 86 -6.50 -6.41 7.08
CA GLU A 86 -5.73 -7.64 6.89
C GLU A 86 -5.75 -8.52 8.13
N ASN A 87 -6.82 -8.42 8.90
CA ASN A 87 -7.02 -9.23 10.09
C ASN A 87 -7.95 -10.41 9.75
N GLY A 88 -7.36 -11.60 9.59
CA GLY A 88 -8.13 -12.80 9.23
C GLY A 88 -9.16 -13.20 10.28
N ASP A 89 -8.82 -12.98 11.56
CA ASP A 89 -9.77 -13.29 12.65
C ASP A 89 -11.01 -12.40 12.54
N PHE A 90 -10.84 -11.13 12.22
CA PHE A 90 -11.96 -10.20 12.03
C PHE A 90 -12.84 -10.65 10.85
N ALA A 91 -12.20 -11.00 9.74
CA ALA A 91 -12.93 -11.46 8.56
C ALA A 91 -13.75 -12.71 8.88
N GLU A 92 -13.16 -13.64 9.63
CA GLU A 92 -13.83 -14.87 10.05
C GLU A 92 -15.01 -14.57 10.98
N LEU A 93 -14.83 -13.66 11.92
CA LEU A 93 -15.89 -13.27 12.87
C LEU A 93 -17.04 -12.57 12.14
N CYS A 94 -16.75 -11.75 11.13
CA CYS A 94 -17.81 -11.15 10.30
C CYS A 94 -18.69 -12.23 9.69
N GLU A 95 -18.06 -13.25 9.10
CA GLU A 95 -18.78 -14.36 8.51
C GLU A 95 -19.63 -15.09 9.54
N ALA A 96 -19.09 -15.30 10.73
CA ALA A 96 -19.79 -16.01 11.81
C ALA A 96 -21.05 -15.29 12.28
N VAL A 97 -21.09 -13.95 12.17
CA VAL A 97 -22.28 -13.17 12.53
C VAL A 97 -23.09 -12.74 11.28
N GLN A 98 -22.83 -13.40 10.15
CA GLN A 98 -23.58 -13.21 8.90
C GLN A 98 -23.45 -11.81 8.30
N LEU A 99 -22.27 -11.22 8.45
CA LEU A 99 -21.86 -9.98 7.78
C LEU A 99 -20.92 -10.34 6.65
N LYS A 100 -21.20 -9.87 5.45
CA LYS A 100 -20.28 -10.09 4.32
C LYS A 100 -19.06 -9.19 4.47
N PHE A 101 -17.90 -9.78 4.69
CA PHE A 101 -16.63 -9.05 4.71
C PHE A 101 -16.30 -8.70 3.26
N ILE A 102 -16.12 -7.41 2.96
CA ILE A 102 -15.84 -6.96 1.60
C ILE A 102 -14.32 -6.98 1.43
N GLY A 103 -13.85 -8.10 0.91
CA GLY A 103 -12.43 -8.40 0.76
C GLY A 103 -12.26 -9.86 0.41
N PRO A 104 -11.02 -10.37 0.48
CA PRO A 104 -10.78 -11.78 0.20
C PRO A 104 -11.25 -12.67 1.35
N SER A 105 -11.13 -13.98 1.16
CA SER A 105 -11.50 -14.93 2.22
C SER A 105 -10.51 -14.77 3.41
N TYR A 106 -11.01 -15.13 4.60
CA TYR A 106 -10.15 -15.05 5.78
C TYR A 106 -8.98 -16.02 5.68
N GLU A 107 -9.16 -17.15 4.97
CA GLU A 107 -8.07 -18.11 4.73
C GLU A 107 -6.96 -17.45 3.89
N SER A 108 -7.33 -16.71 2.85
CA SER A 108 -6.35 -16.00 2.02
C SER A 108 -5.61 -14.93 2.84
N ILE A 109 -6.34 -14.19 3.68
CA ILE A 109 -5.72 -13.16 4.53
C ILE A 109 -4.71 -13.80 5.48
N GLN A 110 -5.10 -14.89 6.14
CA GLN A 110 -4.22 -15.57 7.10
C GLN A 110 -2.98 -16.14 6.41
N LYS A 111 -3.19 -16.80 5.26
CA LYS A 111 -2.12 -17.45 4.51
C LYS A 111 -1.11 -16.44 3.99
N MET A 112 -1.59 -15.36 3.37
CA MET A 112 -0.71 -14.36 2.78
C MET A 112 -0.11 -13.40 3.82
N GLY A 113 -0.66 -13.37 5.02
CA GLY A 113 -0.13 -12.57 6.12
C GLY A 113 1.12 -13.16 6.77
N ILE A 114 1.41 -14.44 6.51
CA ILE A 114 2.60 -15.10 7.04
C ILE A 114 3.65 -15.13 5.92
N LYS A 115 4.72 -14.34 6.09
CA LYS A 115 5.69 -14.10 5.01
C LYS A 115 6.31 -15.38 4.45
N ASP A 116 6.66 -16.32 5.33
CA ASP A 116 7.29 -17.56 4.87
C ASP A 116 6.31 -18.41 4.05
N ILE A 117 5.05 -18.48 4.49
CA ILE A 117 4.02 -19.23 3.77
C ILE A 117 3.75 -18.56 2.42
N ALA A 118 3.62 -17.23 2.42
CA ALA A 118 3.39 -16.48 1.17
C ALA A 118 4.52 -16.74 0.17
N LYS A 119 5.76 -16.66 0.62
CA LYS A 119 6.94 -16.89 -0.22
C LYS A 119 6.93 -18.31 -0.81
N GLU A 120 6.63 -19.32 0.01
CA GLU A 120 6.55 -20.71 -0.44
C GLU A 120 5.44 -20.91 -1.49
N GLU A 121 4.27 -20.33 -1.24
CA GLU A 121 3.17 -20.40 -2.21
C GLU A 121 3.55 -19.77 -3.54
N MET A 122 4.25 -18.62 -3.49
CA MET A 122 4.72 -17.95 -4.71
C MET A 122 5.74 -18.80 -5.45
N LYS A 123 6.67 -19.40 -4.72
CA LYS A 123 7.66 -20.32 -5.31
C LYS A 123 6.96 -21.48 -6.04
N ARG A 124 5.98 -22.10 -5.38
CA ARG A 124 5.22 -23.23 -5.97
C ARG A 124 4.46 -22.79 -7.22
N ALA A 125 4.05 -21.53 -7.27
CA ALA A 125 3.34 -20.96 -8.42
C ALA A 125 4.28 -20.44 -9.51
N ASN A 126 5.58 -20.64 -9.35
CA ASN A 126 6.62 -20.15 -10.27
C ASN A 126 6.68 -18.63 -10.37
N VAL A 127 6.37 -17.95 -9.27
CA VAL A 127 6.57 -16.50 -9.16
C VAL A 127 7.96 -16.28 -8.57
N PRO A 128 8.83 -15.48 -9.22
CA PRO A 128 10.19 -15.30 -8.70
C PRO A 128 10.19 -14.71 -7.29
N VAL A 129 11.02 -15.30 -6.42
CA VAL A 129 11.23 -14.77 -5.06
C VAL A 129 12.70 -14.43 -4.89
N VAL A 130 13.00 -13.54 -3.94
CA VAL A 130 14.39 -13.13 -3.70
C VAL A 130 15.22 -14.38 -3.37
N PRO A 131 16.32 -14.62 -4.10
CA PRO A 131 17.16 -15.79 -3.82
C PRO A 131 17.69 -15.77 -2.40
N GLY A 132 17.73 -16.93 -1.77
CA GLY A 132 18.19 -17.04 -0.38
C GLY A 132 18.44 -18.46 0.03
N SER A 133 18.77 -18.62 1.31
CA SER A 133 19.04 -19.95 1.89
C SER A 133 17.75 -20.77 1.96
N GLU A 134 17.91 -22.08 1.90
CA GLU A 134 16.82 -23.04 2.10
C GLU A 134 16.67 -23.25 3.62
N GLY A 135 16.02 -22.29 4.29
CA GLY A 135 15.90 -22.33 5.73
C GLY A 135 17.12 -21.77 6.45
N LEU A 136 17.36 -22.25 7.66
CA LEU A 136 18.45 -21.76 8.51
C LEU A 136 19.80 -22.14 7.97
N VAL A 137 20.76 -21.24 8.10
CA VAL A 137 22.17 -21.48 7.82
C VAL A 137 22.84 -21.74 9.16
N ASN A 138 23.25 -22.99 9.38
CA ASN A 138 23.68 -23.44 10.69
C ASN A 138 25.18 -23.30 10.94
N THR A 139 25.97 -23.20 9.87
CA THR A 139 27.43 -23.06 9.98
C THR A 139 27.92 -21.93 9.07
N ILE A 140 29.13 -21.45 9.38
CA ILE A 140 29.80 -20.45 8.54
C ILE A 140 30.06 -21.02 7.15
N GLU A 141 30.42 -22.30 7.07
CA GLU A 141 30.68 -22.99 5.80
C GLU A 141 29.42 -23.01 4.92
N ASP A 142 28.27 -23.32 5.52
CA ASP A 142 26.98 -23.28 4.82
C ASP A 142 26.66 -21.86 4.32
N ALA A 143 26.97 -20.85 5.16
CA ALA A 143 26.76 -19.45 4.79
C ALA A 143 27.60 -19.07 3.58
N ILE A 144 28.87 -19.47 3.57
CA ILE A 144 29.78 -19.18 2.44
C ILE A 144 29.27 -19.84 1.18
N GLN A 145 28.88 -21.10 1.26
CA GLN A 145 28.37 -21.84 0.12
C GLN A 145 27.10 -21.19 -0.44
N THR A 146 26.19 -20.82 0.43
CA THR A 146 24.94 -20.17 0.04
C THR A 146 25.22 -18.82 -0.62
N ALA A 147 26.09 -17.99 -0.02
CA ALA A 147 26.42 -16.67 -0.58
C ALA A 147 27.08 -16.78 -1.93
N ASN A 148 27.96 -17.78 -2.12
CA ASN A 148 28.60 -17.98 -3.42
C ASN A 148 27.59 -18.42 -4.48
N SER A 149 26.57 -19.17 -4.07
CA SER A 149 25.51 -19.62 -4.98
C SER A 149 24.57 -18.48 -5.40
N ILE A 150 24.15 -17.63 -4.47
CA ILE A 150 23.19 -16.55 -4.78
C ILE A 150 23.86 -15.25 -5.24
N GLY A 151 25.15 -15.09 -4.94
CA GLY A 151 25.92 -13.91 -5.36
C GLY A 151 25.88 -12.77 -4.33
N TYR A 152 27.07 -12.16 -4.12
CA TYR A 152 27.18 -10.99 -3.24
C TYR A 152 26.63 -9.75 -3.92
N PRO A 153 26.16 -8.76 -3.16
CA PRO A 153 26.06 -8.72 -1.70
C PRO A 153 24.90 -9.57 -1.18
N VAL A 154 25.04 -10.06 0.04
CA VAL A 154 23.97 -10.80 0.73
C VAL A 154 23.61 -10.09 2.02
N ILE A 155 22.41 -10.36 2.51
CA ILE A 155 21.94 -9.86 3.80
C ILE A 155 21.76 -11.06 4.73
N ILE A 156 22.31 -10.92 5.93
CA ILE A 156 22.20 -11.92 6.99
C ILE A 156 21.07 -11.47 7.90
N LYS A 157 20.11 -12.35 8.15
CA LYS A 157 18.93 -12.03 8.96
C LYS A 157 18.73 -13.05 10.06
N ALA A 158 18.49 -12.55 11.27
CA ALA A 158 18.11 -13.41 12.40
C ALA A 158 16.62 -13.76 12.28
N THR A 159 16.27 -15.01 12.57
CA THR A 159 14.89 -15.47 12.54
C THR A 159 14.01 -14.70 13.54
N ALA A 160 14.58 -14.35 14.68
CA ALA A 160 13.87 -13.63 15.75
C ALA A 160 14.10 -12.12 15.69
N GLY A 161 14.78 -11.62 14.65
CA GLY A 161 15.13 -10.20 14.53
C GLY A 161 13.94 -9.31 14.16
N GLY A 162 14.06 -8.04 14.50
CA GLY A 162 13.05 -7.05 14.16
C GLY A 162 13.55 -5.66 14.53
N GLY A 163 12.93 -4.64 13.94
CA GLY A 163 13.27 -3.26 14.21
C GLY A 163 14.70 -2.89 13.83
N GLY A 164 15.26 -3.57 12.83
CA GLY A 164 16.63 -3.30 12.38
C GLY A 164 17.73 -4.03 13.14
N LYS A 165 17.37 -4.79 14.15
CA LYS A 165 18.32 -5.62 14.90
C LYS A 165 18.37 -7.02 14.29
N GLY A 166 19.56 -7.63 14.33
CA GLY A 166 19.75 -8.94 13.77
C GLY A 166 19.80 -8.97 12.25
N ILE A 167 20.28 -7.87 11.64
CA ILE A 167 20.40 -7.73 10.17
C ILE A 167 21.78 -7.13 9.87
N ARG A 168 22.51 -7.77 8.94
CA ARG A 168 23.79 -7.22 8.46
C ARG A 168 23.99 -7.54 6.97
N ILE A 169 24.63 -6.62 6.27
CA ILE A 169 24.97 -6.78 4.86
C ILE A 169 26.41 -7.23 4.75
N ALA A 170 26.67 -8.20 3.87
CA ALA A 170 28.02 -8.68 3.56
C ALA A 170 28.26 -8.56 2.06
N ARG A 171 29.32 -7.86 1.70
CA ARG A 171 29.65 -7.60 0.29
C ARG A 171 30.72 -8.57 -0.25
N ASN A 172 31.34 -9.31 0.66
CA ASN A 172 32.36 -10.31 0.31
C ASN A 172 32.42 -11.36 1.42
N GLU A 173 33.25 -12.38 1.22
CA GLU A 173 33.36 -13.49 2.15
C GLU A 173 33.84 -13.06 3.54
N GLU A 174 34.79 -12.14 3.61
CA GLU A 174 35.31 -11.66 4.87
C GLU A 174 34.19 -10.97 5.69
N GLU A 175 33.44 -10.10 5.05
CA GLU A 175 32.31 -9.41 5.69
C GLU A 175 31.24 -10.44 6.11
N LEU A 176 31.04 -11.48 5.32
CA LEU A 176 30.07 -12.52 5.63
C LEU A 176 30.45 -13.27 6.90
N ILE A 177 31.71 -13.68 7.02
CA ILE A 177 32.20 -14.43 8.18
C ILE A 177 32.02 -13.58 9.46
N ASN A 178 32.48 -12.34 9.40
CA ASN A 178 32.38 -11.41 10.54
C ASN A 178 30.92 -11.11 10.87
N GLY A 179 30.12 -10.82 9.85
CA GLY A 179 28.69 -10.50 10.01
C GLY A 179 27.90 -11.67 10.57
N TYR A 180 28.20 -12.89 10.12
CA TYR A 180 27.54 -14.09 10.62
C TYR A 180 27.74 -14.24 12.15
N LYS A 181 29.00 -14.14 12.59
CA LYS A 181 29.33 -14.28 14.01
C LYS A 181 28.64 -13.21 14.87
N MET A 182 28.73 -11.96 14.40
CA MET A 182 28.14 -10.81 15.13
C MET A 182 26.62 -10.90 15.19
N THR A 183 25.98 -11.25 14.09
CA THR A 183 24.51 -11.32 14.02
C THR A 183 24.00 -12.48 14.89
N GLN A 184 24.70 -13.62 14.86
CA GLN A 184 24.32 -14.77 15.68
C GLN A 184 24.39 -14.44 17.17
N GLN A 185 25.49 -13.81 17.61
CA GLN A 185 25.68 -13.43 19.00
C GLN A 185 24.62 -12.40 19.43
N GLU A 186 24.38 -11.41 18.58
CA GLU A 186 23.38 -10.37 18.85
C GLU A 186 21.98 -11.00 18.99
N ALA A 187 21.63 -11.92 18.09
CA ALA A 187 20.33 -12.59 18.11
C ALA A 187 20.16 -13.47 19.35
N GLU A 188 21.20 -14.20 19.71
CA GLU A 188 21.16 -15.03 20.92
C GLU A 188 20.99 -14.17 22.16
N THR A 189 21.74 -13.07 22.27
CA THR A 189 21.70 -12.18 23.43
C THR A 189 20.34 -11.47 23.53
N ALA A 190 19.82 -10.95 22.41
CA ALA A 190 18.61 -10.14 22.41
C ALA A 190 17.33 -10.95 22.43
N PHE A 191 17.33 -12.13 21.79
CA PHE A 191 16.11 -12.90 21.55
C PHE A 191 16.16 -14.35 22.04
N GLY A 192 17.32 -14.80 22.51
CA GLY A 192 17.50 -16.18 22.96
C GLY A 192 17.48 -17.20 21.83
N ASN A 193 17.68 -16.77 20.59
CA ASN A 193 17.62 -17.61 19.40
C ASN A 193 18.61 -17.08 18.37
N GLY A 194 19.66 -17.81 18.10
CA GLY A 194 20.72 -17.43 17.17
C GLY A 194 20.54 -17.96 15.75
N GLY A 195 19.35 -18.44 15.39
CA GLY A 195 19.07 -18.92 14.04
C GLY A 195 19.18 -17.82 13.02
N LEU A 196 19.92 -18.08 11.92
CA LEU A 196 20.16 -17.10 10.86
C LEU A 196 19.79 -17.67 9.50
N TYR A 197 19.42 -16.78 8.60
CA TYR A 197 19.25 -17.13 7.19
C TYR A 197 19.84 -16.01 6.32
N LEU A 198 20.06 -16.34 5.05
CA LEU A 198 20.68 -15.44 4.08
C LEU A 198 19.73 -15.16 2.93
N GLU A 199 19.79 -13.93 2.42
CA GLU A 199 19.08 -13.54 1.18
C GLU A 199 20.00 -12.66 0.33
N LYS A 200 19.76 -12.66 -0.97
CA LYS A 200 20.41 -11.71 -1.85
C LYS A 200 20.02 -10.30 -1.42
N PHE A 201 20.99 -9.41 -1.33
CA PHE A 201 20.74 -8.00 -1.01
C PHE A 201 20.63 -7.19 -2.29
N ILE A 202 19.45 -6.67 -2.57
CA ILE A 202 19.19 -5.87 -3.77
C ILE A 202 19.19 -4.40 -3.36
N GLU A 203 20.19 -3.66 -3.86
CA GLU A 203 20.40 -2.27 -3.45
C GLU A 203 19.70 -1.26 -4.33
N ASN A 204 19.67 -1.54 -5.64
CA ASN A 204 19.24 -0.58 -6.65
C ASN A 204 17.96 -1.09 -7.28
N PHE A 205 16.82 -0.73 -6.70
CA PHE A 205 15.55 -1.31 -7.15
C PHE A 205 14.42 -0.29 -7.19
N ARG A 206 13.40 -0.65 -7.97
CA ARG A 206 12.12 0.05 -8.00
C ARG A 206 11.10 -0.76 -7.22
N HIS A 207 10.19 -0.09 -6.57
CA HIS A 207 9.05 -0.71 -5.92
C HIS A 207 7.91 -0.72 -6.95
N ILE A 208 7.66 -1.88 -7.54
CA ILE A 208 6.61 -2.07 -8.55
C ILE A 208 5.56 -3.00 -7.97
N GLU A 209 4.30 -2.64 -8.11
CA GLU A 209 3.22 -3.49 -7.61
C GLU A 209 2.14 -3.65 -8.66
N ILE A 210 1.49 -4.83 -8.66
CA ILE A 210 0.47 -5.19 -9.65
C ILE A 210 -0.89 -5.26 -8.94
N GLN A 211 -1.85 -4.51 -9.45
CA GLN A 211 -3.23 -4.53 -8.94
C GLN A 211 -3.94 -5.77 -9.45
N ILE A 212 -4.49 -6.55 -8.52
CA ILE A 212 -5.27 -7.76 -8.82
C ILE A 212 -6.73 -7.51 -8.47
N LEU A 213 -7.61 -8.08 -9.27
CA LEU A 213 -9.04 -8.08 -8.99
C LEU A 213 -9.62 -9.42 -9.41
N GLY A 214 -10.26 -10.12 -8.48
CA GLY A 214 -10.88 -11.40 -8.76
C GLY A 214 -12.31 -11.46 -8.26
N ASP A 215 -13.13 -12.32 -8.86
CA ASP A 215 -14.48 -12.59 -8.36
C ASP A 215 -14.54 -13.96 -7.70
N GLU A 216 -15.71 -14.28 -7.14
CA GLU A 216 -15.92 -15.58 -6.46
C GLU A 216 -16.27 -16.70 -7.44
N HIS A 217 -16.20 -16.42 -8.75
CA HIS A 217 -16.52 -17.37 -9.83
C HIS A 217 -15.27 -17.85 -10.57
N GLY A 218 -14.09 -17.49 -10.07
CA GLY A 218 -12.82 -17.94 -10.66
C GLY A 218 -12.23 -17.01 -11.70
N ASN A 219 -12.84 -15.86 -11.95
CA ASN A 219 -12.31 -14.88 -12.89
C ASN A 219 -11.33 -13.96 -12.16
N VAL A 220 -10.13 -13.81 -12.71
CA VAL A 220 -9.07 -12.97 -12.15
C VAL A 220 -8.45 -12.15 -13.27
N ILE A 221 -8.27 -10.87 -13.03
CA ILE A 221 -7.56 -9.97 -13.94
C ILE A 221 -6.51 -9.17 -13.15
N HIS A 222 -5.50 -8.65 -13.87
CA HIS A 222 -4.65 -7.61 -13.31
C HIS A 222 -4.93 -6.30 -14.05
N LEU A 223 -4.73 -5.20 -13.36
CA LEU A 223 -4.98 -3.86 -13.90
C LEU A 223 -3.69 -3.09 -14.13
N GLY A 224 -2.60 -3.80 -14.36
CA GLY A 224 -1.30 -3.19 -14.59
C GLY A 224 -0.62 -2.81 -13.30
N GLU A 225 0.48 -2.09 -13.48
CA GLU A 225 1.36 -1.77 -12.35
C GLU A 225 1.19 -0.36 -11.84
N ARG A 226 1.63 -0.19 -10.60
CA ARG A 226 1.94 1.12 -10.01
C ARG A 226 3.41 1.12 -9.62
N ASP A 227 4.05 2.26 -9.80
CA ASP A 227 5.44 2.47 -9.42
C ASP A 227 5.43 3.34 -8.16
N CYS A 228 5.90 2.77 -7.04
CA CYS A 228 5.84 3.41 -5.72
C CYS A 228 7.25 3.66 -5.18
N THR A 229 8.17 3.99 -6.07
CA THR A 229 9.59 4.06 -5.74
C THR A 229 9.95 5.29 -4.88
N ILE A 230 9.20 6.39 -5.00
CA ILE A 230 9.48 7.59 -4.18
C ILE A 230 8.91 7.36 -2.79
N GLN A 231 9.80 7.06 -1.87
CA GLN A 231 9.44 6.76 -0.48
C GLN A 231 10.50 7.34 0.45
N ARG A 232 10.09 7.58 1.69
CA ARG A 232 10.97 8.04 2.74
C ARG A 232 10.80 7.11 3.94
N ARG A 233 11.88 6.45 4.35
CA ARG A 233 11.84 5.48 5.46
C ARG A 233 10.74 4.43 5.24
N MET A 234 10.68 3.93 4.00
CA MET A 234 9.74 2.90 3.54
C MET A 234 8.28 3.36 3.52
N GLN A 235 8.03 4.66 3.66
CA GLN A 235 6.68 5.23 3.52
C GLN A 235 6.56 5.87 2.14
N LYS A 236 5.60 5.41 1.36
CA LYS A 236 5.35 5.91 0.01
C LYS A 236 4.90 7.38 0.07
N LEU A 237 5.40 8.19 -0.85
CA LEU A 237 5.04 9.62 -0.94
C LEU A 237 4.42 9.95 -2.28
N VAL A 238 4.88 9.32 -3.36
CA VAL A 238 4.40 9.54 -4.72
C VAL A 238 4.26 8.18 -5.39
N GLU A 239 3.16 7.97 -6.06
CA GLU A 239 2.91 6.75 -6.84
C GLU A 239 2.49 7.14 -8.25
N GLU A 240 2.87 6.33 -9.23
CA GLU A 240 2.47 6.61 -10.62
C GLU A 240 2.12 5.32 -11.37
N SER A 241 1.33 5.45 -12.39
CA SER A 241 0.94 4.36 -13.27
C SER A 241 0.79 4.87 -14.70
N PRO A 242 1.38 4.15 -15.67
CA PRO A 242 2.26 3.00 -15.53
C PRO A 242 3.67 3.41 -15.09
N SER A 243 4.53 2.46 -14.81
CA SER A 243 5.92 2.75 -14.45
C SER A 243 6.67 3.34 -15.65
N PRO A 244 7.47 4.40 -15.43
CA PRO A 244 8.21 4.99 -16.56
C PRO A 244 9.34 4.10 -17.09
N ILE A 245 9.72 3.04 -16.37
CA ILE A 245 10.85 2.21 -16.79
C ILE A 245 10.47 0.84 -17.36
N LEU A 246 9.22 0.38 -17.19
CA LEU A 246 8.82 -0.94 -17.66
C LEU A 246 8.52 -0.94 -19.16
N THR A 247 9.04 -1.95 -19.86
CA THR A 247 8.63 -2.24 -21.23
C THR A 247 7.28 -2.97 -21.21
N GLU A 248 6.60 -2.99 -22.36
CA GLU A 248 5.35 -3.74 -22.51
C GLU A 248 5.57 -5.23 -22.21
N GLU A 249 6.69 -5.77 -22.63
CA GLU A 249 7.04 -7.18 -22.41
C GLU A 249 7.17 -7.47 -20.92
N LYS A 250 7.90 -6.61 -20.19
CA LYS A 250 8.13 -6.79 -18.75
C LYS A 250 6.82 -6.59 -17.98
N ARG A 251 5.99 -5.63 -18.39
CA ARG A 251 4.67 -5.42 -17.80
C ARG A 251 3.81 -6.66 -17.94
N LYS A 252 3.80 -7.25 -19.12
CA LYS A 252 3.04 -8.49 -19.36
C LYS A 252 3.57 -9.63 -18.50
N GLU A 253 4.88 -9.78 -18.44
CA GLU A 253 5.52 -10.83 -17.64
C GLU A 253 5.15 -10.73 -16.16
N MET A 254 5.25 -9.51 -15.61
CA MET A 254 4.91 -9.26 -14.20
C MET A 254 3.42 -9.42 -13.95
N GLY A 255 2.59 -8.95 -14.86
CA GLY A 255 1.14 -9.09 -14.78
C GLY A 255 0.72 -10.56 -14.78
N ASP A 256 1.28 -11.35 -15.68
CA ASP A 256 1.00 -12.79 -15.75
C ASP A 256 1.45 -13.50 -14.47
N ALA A 257 2.60 -13.12 -13.94
CA ALA A 257 3.08 -13.68 -12.67
C ALA A 257 2.11 -13.36 -11.52
N ALA A 258 1.64 -12.16 -11.47
CA ALA A 258 0.69 -11.71 -10.45
C ALA A 258 -0.71 -12.28 -10.64
N UNK A 259 -1.10 -11.98 -11.70
CA UNK A 259 -2.25 -12.23 -11.91
C UNK A 259 -2.54 -13.45 -11.94
N VAL A 260 -2.17 -14.10 -12.72
CA VAL A 260 -2.60 -15.46 -13.02
C VAL A 260 -2.01 -16.45 -12.01
N ARG A 261 -0.69 -16.46 -11.89
CA ARG A 261 -0.04 -17.48 -11.07
C ARG A 261 -0.24 -17.29 -9.57
N ALA A 262 0.05 -16.09 -9.07
CA ALA A 262 0.00 -15.84 -7.63
C ALA A 262 -1.43 -15.91 -7.10
N THR A 263 -2.35 -15.27 -7.82
CA THR A 263 -3.73 -15.17 -7.35
C THR A 263 -4.44 -16.53 -7.39
N LYS A 264 -4.23 -17.27 -8.47
CA LYS A 264 -4.86 -18.59 -8.62
C LYS A 264 -4.33 -19.60 -7.60
N ALA A 265 -3.04 -19.48 -7.23
CA ALA A 265 -2.43 -20.41 -6.28
C ALA A 265 -3.13 -20.37 -4.91
N VAL A 266 -3.71 -19.22 -4.53
CA VAL A 266 -4.35 -19.07 -3.23
C VAL A 266 -5.88 -18.87 -3.34
N ASN A 267 -6.45 -19.11 -4.51
CA ASN A 267 -7.90 -18.96 -4.76
C ASN A 267 -8.40 -17.57 -4.35
N TYR A 268 -7.66 -16.55 -4.75
CA TYR A 268 -7.90 -15.18 -4.30
C TYR A 268 -9.09 -14.56 -5.05
N PHE A 269 -9.90 -13.81 -4.33
CA PHE A 269 -10.95 -12.96 -4.92
C PHE A 269 -10.97 -11.61 -4.19
N ASN A 270 -11.67 -10.64 -4.78
CA ASN A 270 -11.73 -9.23 -4.38
C ASN A 270 -10.43 -8.53 -4.77
N ALA A 271 -10.17 -7.35 -4.22
CA ALA A 271 -9.00 -6.56 -4.59
C ALA A 271 -7.77 -7.01 -3.80
N GLY A 272 -6.64 -7.02 -4.46
CA GLY A 272 -5.36 -7.30 -3.82
C GLY A 272 -4.23 -6.73 -4.65
N THR A 273 -3.06 -6.65 -4.06
CA THR A 273 -1.88 -6.11 -4.72
C THR A 273 -0.69 -7.02 -4.45
N ILE A 274 0.02 -7.36 -5.52
CA ILE A 274 1.27 -8.12 -5.41
C ILE A 274 2.41 -7.11 -5.53
N GLU A 275 3.22 -6.99 -4.49
CA GLU A 275 4.36 -6.06 -4.47
C GLU A 275 5.63 -6.80 -4.86
N PHE A 276 6.40 -6.17 -5.75
CA PHE A 276 7.66 -6.71 -6.28
C PHE A 276 8.81 -5.75 -6.04
N ILE A 277 9.98 -6.33 -5.81
CA ILE A 277 11.26 -5.64 -5.94
C ILE A 277 11.68 -5.82 -7.40
N TYR A 278 11.87 -4.70 -8.11
CA TYR A 278 12.39 -4.73 -9.49
C TYR A 278 13.85 -4.33 -9.45
N ASP A 279 14.72 -5.31 -9.62
CA ASP A 279 16.18 -5.14 -9.56
C ASP A 279 16.66 -4.45 -10.84
N LEU A 280 17.10 -3.19 -10.71
CA LEU A 280 17.54 -2.39 -11.85
C LEU A 280 18.86 -2.90 -12.44
N ASP A 281 19.72 -3.52 -11.63
CA ASP A 281 21.03 -3.98 -12.09
C ASP A 281 20.92 -5.27 -12.91
N GLU A 282 19.99 -6.16 -12.55
CA GLU A 282 19.84 -7.45 -13.24
C GLU A 282 18.58 -7.53 -14.10
N ASP A 283 17.75 -6.50 -14.12
CA ASP A 283 16.50 -6.45 -14.88
C ASP A 283 15.60 -7.65 -14.53
N GLN A 284 15.46 -7.91 -13.23
CA GLN A 284 14.66 -9.02 -12.71
C GLN A 284 13.71 -8.51 -11.64
N PHE A 285 12.57 -9.18 -11.49
CA PHE A 285 11.61 -8.85 -10.44
C PHE A 285 11.44 -10.03 -9.49
N TYR A 286 11.19 -9.70 -8.23
CA TYR A 286 11.03 -10.71 -7.17
C TYR A 286 9.84 -10.34 -6.30
N PHE A 287 9.03 -11.34 -5.97
CA PHE A 287 7.91 -11.18 -5.05
C PHE A 287 8.41 -10.67 -3.69
N MET A 288 7.75 -9.64 -3.18
CA MET A 288 8.04 -9.10 -1.85
C MET A 288 6.91 -9.46 -0.88
N GLU A 289 5.70 -9.06 -1.21
CA GLU A 289 4.54 -9.41 -0.36
C GLU A 289 3.24 -9.21 -1.15
N MET A 290 2.14 -9.72 -0.57
CA MET A 290 0.81 -9.49 -1.09
C MET A 290 0.01 -8.72 -0.04
N ASN A 291 -0.62 -7.64 -0.47
CA ASN A 291 -1.57 -6.89 0.35
C ASN A 291 -2.97 -7.36 -0.02
N THR A 292 -3.67 -7.94 0.96
CA THR A 292 -4.97 -8.57 0.75
C THR A 292 -6.10 -7.58 1.00
N ARG A 293 -5.97 -6.38 0.40
CA ARG A 293 -6.88 -5.25 0.62
C ARG A 293 -6.71 -4.23 -0.50
N ILE A 294 -7.58 -3.25 -0.51
CA ILE A 294 -7.38 -2.06 -1.34
C ILE A 294 -6.18 -1.27 -0.78
N GLN A 295 -5.45 -0.60 -1.65
CA GLN A 295 -4.31 0.22 -1.21
C GLN A 295 -4.62 1.70 -1.32
N VAL A 296 -3.82 2.50 -0.60
CA VAL A 296 -3.93 3.97 -0.61
C VAL A 296 -3.88 4.48 -2.05
N GLU A 297 -2.94 3.93 -2.84
CA GLU A 297 -2.60 4.40 -4.18
C GLU A 297 -3.45 3.79 -5.30
N HIS A 298 -4.57 3.13 -4.97
CA HIS A 298 -5.46 2.59 -5.99
C HIS A 298 -5.96 3.62 -7.02
N PRO A 299 -6.09 4.92 -6.66
CA PRO A 299 -6.61 5.88 -7.65
C PRO A 299 -5.79 6.01 -8.92
N VAL A 300 -4.46 5.83 -8.91
CA VAL A 300 -3.70 5.94 -10.17
C VAL A 300 -4.08 4.81 -11.12
N THR A 301 -4.34 3.62 -10.61
CA THR A 301 -4.82 2.50 -11.41
C THR A 301 -6.22 2.81 -11.98
N GLU A 302 -7.10 3.36 -11.14
CA GLU A 302 -8.45 3.72 -11.57
C GLU A 302 -8.41 4.72 -12.73
N MET A 303 -7.53 5.72 -12.63
CA MET A 303 -7.46 6.77 -13.65
C MET A 303 -6.98 6.22 -15.01
N VAL A 304 -5.98 5.33 -15.01
CA VAL A 304 -5.43 4.83 -16.28
C VAL A 304 -6.25 3.69 -16.88
N THR A 305 -7.08 3.00 -16.07
CA THR A 305 -7.88 1.86 -16.58
C THR A 305 -9.36 2.18 -16.72
N GLY A 306 -9.86 3.19 -16.00
CA GLY A 306 -11.30 3.50 -15.98
C GLY A 306 -12.11 2.54 -15.10
N VAL A 307 -11.47 1.71 -14.30
CA VAL A 307 -12.15 0.76 -13.41
C VAL A 307 -12.27 1.37 -12.01
N ASP A 308 -13.50 1.44 -11.49
CA ASP A 308 -13.74 1.88 -10.10
C ASP A 308 -13.53 0.66 -9.19
N LEU A 309 -12.36 0.60 -8.57
CA LEU A 309 -11.97 -0.56 -7.77
C LEU A 309 -12.85 -0.77 -6.55
N VAL A 310 -13.25 0.32 -5.88
CA VAL A 310 -14.09 0.17 -4.66
C VAL A 310 -15.48 -0.34 -5.03
N LYS A 311 -16.07 0.17 -6.13
CA LYS A 311 -17.35 -0.37 -6.60
C LYS A 311 -17.22 -1.85 -6.96
N GLN A 312 -16.12 -2.23 -7.60
CA GLN A 312 -15.92 -3.64 -7.97
C GLN A 312 -15.76 -4.52 -6.72
N GLN A 313 -15.08 -4.03 -5.68
CA GLN A 313 -15.00 -4.77 -4.42
C GLN A 313 -16.40 -5.09 -3.86
N ILE A 314 -17.27 -4.08 -3.88
CA ILE A 314 -18.63 -4.22 -3.35
C ILE A 314 -19.44 -5.20 -4.22
N LYS A 315 -19.35 -5.07 -5.55
CA LYS A 315 -20.07 -5.94 -6.49
C LYS A 315 -19.61 -7.39 -6.37
N VAL A 316 -18.30 -7.62 -6.25
CA VAL A 316 -17.77 -8.97 -6.05
C VAL A 316 -18.31 -9.55 -4.74
N ALA A 317 -18.36 -8.76 -3.66
CA ALA A 317 -18.89 -9.20 -2.37
C ALA A 317 -20.38 -9.53 -2.48
N MET A 318 -21.10 -8.92 -3.43
CA MET A 318 -22.51 -9.24 -3.69
C MET A 318 -22.68 -10.49 -4.56
N GLY A 319 -21.59 -11.15 -4.94
CA GLY A 319 -21.63 -12.37 -5.75
C GLY A 319 -21.60 -12.14 -7.25
N GLU A 320 -21.37 -10.91 -7.70
CA GLU A 320 -21.35 -10.63 -9.13
C GLU A 320 -20.05 -11.10 -9.78
N LYS A 321 -20.14 -11.49 -11.04
CA LYS A 321 -18.96 -11.78 -11.86
C LYS A 321 -18.33 -10.47 -12.31
N LEU A 322 -17.01 -10.49 -12.49
CA LEU A 322 -16.31 -9.35 -13.06
C LEU A 322 -16.89 -9.03 -14.46
N PRO A 323 -17.16 -7.76 -14.75
CA PRO A 323 -17.64 -7.40 -16.08
C PRO A 323 -16.51 -7.26 -17.10
N TYR A 324 -15.29 -7.62 -16.74
CA TYR A 324 -14.10 -7.42 -17.57
C TYR A 324 -13.39 -8.76 -17.80
N THR A 325 -12.87 -8.94 -19.01
CA THR A 325 -11.82 -9.92 -19.28
C THR A 325 -10.47 -9.18 -19.25
N GLN A 326 -9.37 -9.92 -19.27
CA GLN A 326 -8.05 -9.26 -19.30
C GLN A 326 -7.88 -8.37 -20.52
N ASP A 327 -8.44 -8.78 -21.67
CA ASP A 327 -8.33 -8.01 -22.92
C ASP A 327 -9.07 -6.68 -22.86
N ASP A 328 -10.04 -6.54 -21.95
CA ASP A 328 -10.79 -5.28 -21.79
C ASP A 328 -9.96 -4.23 -21.05
N ILE A 329 -8.91 -4.64 -20.35
CA ILE A 329 -8.12 -3.73 -19.53
C ILE A 329 -7.06 -3.06 -20.41
N GLN A 330 -7.15 -1.75 -20.53
CA GLN A 330 -6.26 -0.93 -21.35
C GLN A 330 -5.72 0.21 -20.50
N ILE A 331 -4.41 0.37 -20.50
CA ILE A 331 -3.77 1.47 -19.77
C ILE A 331 -3.72 2.68 -20.71
N GLN A 332 -4.39 3.75 -20.32
CA GLN A 332 -4.50 4.97 -21.12
C GLN A 332 -3.91 6.15 -20.37
N GLY A 333 -2.90 6.76 -20.93
CA GLY A 333 -2.27 7.93 -20.34
C GLY A 333 -1.37 7.58 -19.19
N HIS A 334 -1.18 8.57 -18.32
CA HIS A 334 -0.28 8.46 -17.16
C HIS A 334 -0.88 9.20 -15.98
N ALA A 335 -0.94 8.54 -14.83
CA ALA A 335 -1.47 9.14 -13.61
C ALA A 335 -0.40 9.18 -12.53
N ILE A 336 -0.40 10.26 -11.75
CA ILE A 336 0.51 10.43 -10.61
C ILE A 336 -0.32 10.81 -9.39
N GLU A 337 -0.07 10.14 -8.26
CA GLU A 337 -0.69 10.47 -6.98
C GLU A 337 0.35 11.10 -6.07
N PHE A 338 -0.03 12.19 -5.43
CA PHE A 338 0.78 12.89 -4.43
C PHE A 338 0.09 12.77 -3.08
N ARG A 339 0.77 12.20 -2.10
CA ARG A 339 0.24 12.15 -0.73
C ARG A 339 0.50 13.50 -0.06
N ILE A 340 -0.57 14.22 0.20
CA ILE A 340 -0.50 15.51 0.89
C ILE A 340 -0.67 15.22 2.38
N ASN A 341 0.44 15.20 3.09
CA ASN A 341 0.47 14.87 4.51
C ASN A 341 0.69 16.12 5.36
N ALA A 342 0.12 16.11 6.57
CA ALA A 342 0.32 17.17 7.57
C ALA A 342 1.69 16.98 8.23
N GLU A 343 2.74 17.30 7.48
CA GLU A 343 4.15 17.12 7.85
C GLU A 343 4.94 18.28 7.26
N ASN A 344 6.00 18.67 7.96
CA ASN A 344 6.87 19.76 7.53
C ASN A 344 8.11 19.20 6.83
N PRO A 345 8.19 19.26 5.49
CA PRO A 345 9.34 18.67 4.79
C PRO A 345 10.64 19.43 5.01
N TYR A 346 10.59 20.71 5.47
CA TYR A 346 11.78 21.47 5.83
C TYR A 346 12.33 21.07 7.20
N LYS A 347 11.52 20.35 8.02
CA LYS A 347 11.90 19.90 9.37
C LYS A 347 11.82 18.39 9.45
N ASN A 348 12.43 17.73 8.47
CA ASN A 348 12.57 16.28 8.43
C ASN A 348 11.21 15.57 8.54
N PHE A 349 10.19 16.13 7.89
CA PHE A 349 8.82 15.58 7.84
C PHE A 349 8.19 15.43 9.23
N MET A 350 8.51 16.35 10.13
CA MET A 350 7.91 16.40 11.45
C MET A 350 6.38 16.57 11.33
N PRO A 351 5.58 15.77 12.06
CA PRO A 351 4.12 15.90 12.00
C PRO A 351 3.64 17.31 12.38
N SER A 352 2.59 17.76 11.71
CA SER A 352 2.01 19.08 11.89
C SER A 352 0.48 18.97 12.02
N PRO A 353 -0.04 18.31 13.06
CA PRO A 353 -1.50 18.24 13.25
C PRO A 353 -2.06 19.60 13.66
N GLY A 354 -3.37 19.74 13.60
CA GLY A 354 -4.00 20.96 14.05
C GLY A 354 -5.09 21.44 13.10
N LYS A 355 -5.50 22.68 13.31
CA LYS A 355 -6.63 23.26 12.59
C LYS A 355 -6.22 23.73 11.19
N VAL A 356 -6.97 23.25 10.19
CA VAL A 356 -6.84 23.70 8.81
C VAL A 356 -7.71 24.97 8.68
N GLU A 357 -7.07 26.12 8.65
CA GLU A 357 -7.77 27.42 8.62
C GLU A 357 -8.39 27.69 7.26
N GLN A 358 -7.76 27.21 6.20
CA GLN A 358 -8.28 27.35 4.84
C GLN A 358 -7.89 26.12 4.02
N TYR A 359 -8.84 25.60 3.27
CA TYR A 359 -8.65 24.40 2.45
C TYR A 359 -9.31 24.65 1.09
N LEU A 360 -8.49 24.89 0.05
CA LEU A 360 -8.96 25.11 -1.31
C LEU A 360 -8.26 24.11 -2.23
N THR A 361 -9.03 23.19 -2.80
CA THR A 361 -8.49 22.14 -3.65
C THR A 361 -8.31 22.62 -5.08
N PRO A 362 -7.32 22.06 -5.79
CA PRO A 362 -7.18 22.35 -7.22
C PRO A 362 -8.29 21.67 -8.03
N GLY A 363 -8.45 22.10 -9.26
CA GLY A 363 -9.43 21.52 -10.17
C GLY A 363 -8.88 21.48 -11.60
N GLY A 364 -9.78 21.33 -12.53
CA GLY A 364 -9.43 21.29 -13.95
C GLY A 364 -9.37 19.90 -14.53
N PHE A 365 -9.06 19.82 -15.81
CA PHE A 365 -9.07 18.56 -16.55
C PHE A 365 -8.01 17.59 -15.98
N GLY A 366 -8.45 16.38 -15.65
CA GLY A 366 -7.54 15.32 -15.19
C GLY A 366 -7.04 15.49 -13.76
N VAL A 367 -7.73 16.29 -12.93
CA VAL A 367 -7.36 16.51 -11.54
C VAL A 367 -8.43 15.88 -10.64
N ARG A 368 -7.98 15.05 -9.69
CA ARG A 368 -8.85 14.35 -8.74
C ARG A 368 -8.31 14.54 -7.33
N ILE A 369 -9.21 14.77 -6.39
CA ILE A 369 -8.86 14.87 -4.97
C ILE A 369 -9.64 13.82 -4.20
N ASP A 370 -8.93 12.95 -3.46
CA ASP A 370 -9.52 12.04 -2.49
C ASP A 370 -9.11 12.55 -1.10
N SER A 371 -10.07 13.00 -0.31
CA SER A 371 -9.77 13.71 0.93
C SER A 371 -10.95 13.66 1.89
N ALA A 372 -10.64 13.78 3.18
CA ALA A 372 -11.63 13.98 4.22
C ALA A 372 -11.47 15.35 4.89
N CYS A 373 -10.60 16.19 4.35
CA CYS A 373 -10.31 17.52 4.93
C CYS A 373 -11.29 18.57 4.43
N TYR A 374 -11.49 19.59 5.23
CA TYR A 374 -12.32 20.77 4.90
C TYR A 374 -11.85 21.95 5.75
N THR A 375 -12.26 23.16 5.36
CA THR A 375 -11.91 24.36 6.11
C THR A 375 -12.45 24.27 7.54
N ASN A 376 -11.58 24.57 8.51
CA ASN A 376 -11.83 24.50 9.96
C ASN A 376 -11.77 23.09 10.54
N TYR A 377 -11.49 22.07 9.72
CA TYR A 377 -11.26 20.72 10.24
C TYR A 377 -9.97 20.69 11.08
N VAL A 378 -10.01 19.98 12.18
CA VAL A 378 -8.83 19.79 13.05
C VAL A 378 -8.27 18.39 12.80
N ILE A 379 -7.06 18.33 12.23
CA ILE A 379 -6.41 17.05 11.97
C ILE A 379 -5.94 16.49 13.31
N PRO A 380 -6.47 15.33 13.72
CA PRO A 380 -6.09 14.77 15.03
C PRO A 380 -4.69 14.19 15.02
N PRO A 381 -3.99 14.25 16.15
CA PRO A 381 -2.63 13.69 16.24
C PRO A 381 -2.58 12.17 16.46
N TYR A 382 -3.73 11.49 16.56
CA TYR A 382 -3.82 10.09 16.96
C TYR A 382 -3.69 9.10 15.82
N TYR A 383 -3.80 9.56 14.57
CA TYR A 383 -3.87 8.69 13.39
C TYR A 383 -2.85 9.17 12.37
N ASP A 384 -2.92 8.63 11.15
CA ASP A 384 -1.98 9.05 10.11
C ASP A 384 -2.12 10.54 9.78
N SER A 385 -1.11 11.09 9.13
CA SER A 385 -1.01 12.53 8.85
C SER A 385 -1.66 12.94 7.53
N MET A 386 -2.32 12.05 6.81
CA MET A 386 -2.80 12.34 5.45
C MET A 386 -3.92 13.39 5.47
N VAL A 387 -3.72 14.46 4.69
CA VAL A 387 -4.71 15.51 4.45
C VAL A 387 -5.53 15.18 3.21
N ALA A 388 -4.84 14.76 2.15
CA ALA A 388 -5.47 14.52 0.86
C ALA A 388 -4.55 13.66 -0.01
N LYS A 389 -5.17 13.03 -1.01
CA LYS A 389 -4.44 12.47 -2.16
C LYS A 389 -4.80 13.34 -3.35
N LEU A 390 -3.79 13.91 -3.99
CA LEU A 390 -3.96 14.63 -5.26
C LEU A 390 -3.54 13.68 -6.36
N ILE A 391 -4.42 13.43 -7.31
CA ILE A 391 -4.14 12.56 -8.45
C ILE A 391 -4.30 13.40 -9.72
N VAL A 392 -3.29 13.32 -10.59
CA VAL A 392 -3.37 13.95 -11.91
C VAL A 392 -3.30 12.86 -12.97
N HIS A 393 -4.01 13.04 -14.08
CA HIS A 393 -4.06 12.06 -15.16
C HIS A 393 -4.07 12.83 -16.48
N GLN A 394 -3.07 12.53 -17.33
CA GLN A 394 -2.93 13.20 -18.64
C GLN A 394 -2.46 12.15 -19.67
N PRO A 395 -2.45 12.50 -20.97
CA PRO A 395 -2.05 11.52 -21.99
C PRO A 395 -0.60 11.02 -21.88
N THR A 396 0.33 11.84 -21.36
CA THR A 396 1.75 11.46 -21.23
C THR A 396 2.25 11.78 -19.83
N ARG A 397 3.37 11.17 -19.47
CA ARG A 397 4.02 11.43 -18.17
C ARG A 397 4.44 12.90 -18.05
N GLU A 398 5.02 13.48 -19.11
CA GLU A 398 5.42 14.88 -19.11
C GLU A 398 4.23 15.80 -18.85
N GLU A 399 3.10 15.53 -19.50
CA GLU A 399 1.88 16.30 -19.27
C GLU A 399 1.34 16.10 -17.85
N ALA A 400 1.44 14.88 -17.31
CA ALA A 400 1.02 14.61 -15.94
C ALA A 400 1.88 15.39 -14.94
N ILE A 401 3.20 15.46 -15.17
CA ILE A 401 4.10 16.24 -14.31
C ILE A 401 3.72 17.73 -14.35
N MET A 402 3.46 18.27 -15.53
CA MET A 402 3.05 19.68 -15.66
C MET A 402 1.71 19.94 -14.98
N SER A 403 0.76 19.01 -15.15
CA SER A 403 -0.54 19.09 -14.48
C SER A 403 -0.38 19.04 -12.96
N GLY A 404 0.53 18.19 -12.48
CA GLY A 404 0.85 18.11 -11.06
C GLY A 404 1.41 19.41 -10.51
N LEU A 405 2.35 20.02 -11.22
CA LEU A 405 2.93 21.32 -10.81
C LEU A 405 1.83 22.38 -10.71
N ARG A 406 0.99 22.46 -11.73
CA ARG A 406 -0.10 23.44 -11.73
C ARG A 406 -1.07 23.18 -10.57
N ALA A 407 -1.50 21.94 -10.39
CA ALA A 407 -2.46 21.59 -9.34
C ALA A 407 -1.87 21.84 -7.94
N LEU A 408 -0.62 21.47 -7.73
CA LEU A 408 0.05 21.71 -6.44
C LEU A 408 0.17 23.20 -6.13
N SER A 409 0.38 24.03 -7.16
CA SER A 409 0.47 25.48 -6.97
C SER A 409 -0.86 26.13 -6.59
N GLU A 410 -1.97 25.49 -6.97
CA GLU A 410 -3.32 25.97 -6.63
C GLU A 410 -3.81 25.45 -5.27
N PHE A 411 -3.21 24.39 -4.76
CA PHE A 411 -3.68 23.69 -3.56
C PHE A 411 -3.33 24.50 -2.33
N VAL A 412 -4.34 25.06 -1.69
CA VAL A 412 -4.14 25.91 -0.51
C VAL A 412 -4.56 25.14 0.74
N VAL A 413 -3.61 24.94 1.64
CA VAL A 413 -3.85 24.36 2.96
C VAL A 413 -3.13 25.26 3.97
N LEU A 414 -3.89 26.08 4.69
CA LEU A 414 -3.33 27.02 5.66
C LEU A 414 -3.64 26.57 7.08
N GLY A 415 -2.77 26.92 8.01
CA GLY A 415 -2.91 26.60 9.43
C GLY A 415 -2.04 25.45 9.89
N ILE A 416 -1.58 24.63 8.95
CA ILE A 416 -0.66 23.51 9.22
C ILE A 416 0.42 23.49 8.14
N ASP A 417 1.48 22.74 8.38
CA ASP A 417 2.50 22.45 7.37
C ASP A 417 2.10 21.21 6.61
N THR A 418 2.38 21.17 5.30
CA THR A 418 2.10 20.01 4.46
C THR A 418 3.29 19.66 3.58
N THR A 419 3.19 18.50 2.93
CA THR A 419 4.21 18.00 2.00
C THR A 419 4.10 18.64 0.61
N ILE A 420 3.21 19.60 0.38
CA ILE A 420 3.08 20.27 -0.92
C ILE A 420 4.42 20.82 -1.43
N PRO A 421 5.22 21.54 -0.61
CA PRO A 421 6.52 22.02 -1.11
C PRO A 421 7.47 20.92 -1.55
N PHE A 422 7.45 19.77 -0.85
CA PHE A 422 8.25 18.62 -1.25
C PHE A 422 7.88 18.16 -2.66
N HIS A 423 6.58 18.02 -2.93
CA HIS A 423 6.12 17.54 -4.24
C HIS A 423 6.48 18.50 -5.36
N ILE A 424 6.38 19.80 -5.12
CA ILE A 424 6.75 20.81 -6.13
C ILE A 424 8.24 20.68 -6.46
N ARG A 425 9.09 20.56 -5.45
CA ARG A 425 10.52 20.38 -5.67
C ARG A 425 10.83 19.08 -6.40
N LEU A 426 10.15 18.00 -6.04
CA LEU A 426 10.32 16.70 -6.70
C LEU A 426 10.01 16.80 -8.20
N LEU A 427 8.89 17.44 -8.55
CA LEU A 427 8.47 17.55 -9.95
C LEU A 427 9.38 18.47 -10.77
N ASN A 428 10.13 19.34 -10.13
CA ASN A 428 11.13 20.16 -10.80
C ASN A 428 12.50 19.50 -10.87
N HIS A 429 12.68 18.36 -10.22
CA HIS A 429 13.98 17.69 -10.18
C HIS A 429 14.24 16.93 -11.48
N PRO A 430 15.39 17.17 -12.16
CA PRO A 430 15.63 16.55 -13.46
C PRO A 430 15.69 15.03 -13.44
N VAL A 431 16.18 14.42 -12.36
CA VAL A 431 16.25 12.96 -12.27
C VAL A 431 14.84 12.36 -12.18
N PHE A 432 13.93 12.97 -11.40
CA PHE A 432 12.55 12.49 -11.36
C PHE A 432 11.90 12.64 -12.75
N ASN A 433 12.14 13.77 -13.41
CA ASN A 433 11.56 14.02 -14.74
C ASN A 433 12.03 12.99 -15.76
N GLN A 434 13.29 12.54 -15.69
CA GLN A 434 13.82 11.52 -16.59
C GLN A 434 13.20 10.15 -16.34
N GLY A 435 12.71 9.90 -15.12
CA GLY A 435 12.04 8.66 -14.78
C GLY A 435 12.95 7.52 -14.35
N PHE A 436 14.25 7.74 -14.27
CA PHE A 436 15.22 6.68 -13.97
C PHE A 436 15.87 6.92 -12.61
N PHE A 437 15.40 6.20 -11.60
CA PHE A 437 15.85 6.34 -10.21
C PHE A 437 15.47 5.08 -9.44
N SER A 438 16.02 4.92 -8.24
CA SER A 438 15.71 3.81 -7.35
C SER A 438 15.03 4.30 -6.08
N THR A 439 14.69 3.37 -5.17
CA THR A 439 14.14 3.71 -3.87
C THR A 439 15.09 4.53 -3.02
N LYS A 440 16.35 4.64 -3.42
CA LYS A 440 17.36 5.46 -2.73
C LYS A 440 17.32 6.94 -3.14
N PHE A 441 16.37 7.34 -3.98
CA PHE A 441 16.29 8.70 -4.52
C PHE A 441 16.44 9.76 -3.43
N LEU A 442 15.66 9.65 -2.35
CA LEU A 442 15.67 10.67 -1.29
C LEU A 442 16.89 10.55 -0.36
N GLU A 443 17.63 9.45 -0.42
CA GLU A 443 18.90 9.33 0.29
C GLU A 443 20.02 9.97 -0.50
N ILE A 444 19.92 9.91 -1.84
CA ILE A 444 20.95 10.46 -2.75
C ILE A 444 20.78 11.98 -2.92
N TYR A 445 19.53 12.44 -3.07
CA TYR A 445 19.22 13.84 -3.38
C TYR A 445 18.47 14.48 -2.20
N ASP A 446 19.05 15.53 -1.66
CA ASP A 446 18.42 16.32 -0.58
C ASP A 446 17.58 17.43 -1.22
N ILE A 447 16.45 17.06 -1.81
CA ILE A 447 15.65 17.95 -2.64
C ILE A 447 15.06 19.14 -1.86
N MET A 448 14.96 19.04 -0.54
CA MET A 448 14.45 20.16 0.26
C MET A 448 15.49 21.23 0.52
N ASN A 449 16.78 20.91 0.40
CA ASN A 449 17.87 21.87 0.66
C ASN A 449 18.68 22.22 -0.59
N GLU A 450 18.49 21.49 -1.69
CA GLU A 450 19.19 21.81 -2.94
C GLU A 450 18.55 23.04 -3.60
N ASP A 451 19.38 23.90 -4.16
CA ASP A 451 18.92 25.04 -4.96
C ASP A 451 18.72 24.58 -6.40
N HIS A 452 17.50 24.61 -6.88
CA HIS A 452 17.15 24.25 -8.26
C HIS A 452 16.53 25.44 -8.99
#